data_4e41a275b15f2e7926b942fe8341fa7d
#
_entry.id   4e41a275b15f2e7926b942fe8341fa7d
#
_cell.length_a   1.000
_cell.length_b   1.000
_cell.length_c   1.000
_cell.angle_alpha   90.00
_cell.angle_beta   90.00
_cell.angle_gamma   90.00
#
_symmetry.space_group_name_H-M   'P 1'
#
loop_
_entity.id
_entity.type
_entity.pdbx_description
1 polymer ?
#
loop_
_entity_poly.entity_id
_entity_poly.type
_entity_poly.pdbx_seq_one_letter_code
_entity_poly.pdbx_strand_id
1 'polypeptide(L)'
;MKNVKLLKTMINSGANNLYNNYPYIDKLNVFPVPDGDTGTNMNLTVSNAYSEINKAEFSSFKELMQKFSRGLIMGARGNSGVIFSQIMKGFYKGMEDAEELNVETWKKSFASAKEVAYSAVMKPVEGTILTVIRETSDAVQKLDNNVSEKDFWNTVVEAATISLNNTPNLLQALKDVGVVDSGGYGLVKFFEGMQNVVTKEKVIARKKKLETNDGGNLSLDIEDSEFGYCTEAVVMLTSEWISKMKVDSVRQQLSEYGNNSIVAVKDEDILKIHTHALNPGQVLTFLQQFGDFNSIKVENMSLQADRQVKGTKETGHSQIKNARNLVNDFATIAVVPSEGIYKYFKNELNVDYVINGGSKMNPSTTDFMKAIEAVDAKTVFILPNNSNVIMAAKQAKELEKKSKVFVIPTKTIPQGMVSFLNYDPGETPRKNESNLNRVIKEVISFSVSTAARDSLVDNINIKAGQKMGMIDGKIVYSGPTIKSVFDKVLAKNISNKTEILTIFSGTDASANDINDLRKFLDENFDVEYEIVEGGQEIYDFIIGIE
;
A
#
# COMPACT_ATOMS: atom_id res chain seq x y z
N MET A 1 -35.13 8.26 -0.86
CA MET A 1 -34.14 9.10 -1.57
C MET A 1 -33.37 10.06 -0.65
N LYS A 2 -33.99 10.85 0.26
CA LYS A 2 -33.25 11.77 1.14
C LYS A 2 -32.18 11.07 2.00
N ASN A 3 -32.46 9.91 2.57
CA ASN A 3 -31.56 9.19 3.48
C ASN A 3 -30.37 8.53 2.77
N VAL A 4 -30.53 8.05 1.51
CA VAL A 4 -29.39 7.50 0.73
C VAL A 4 -28.39 8.63 0.38
N LYS A 5 -28.90 9.81 0.05
CA LYS A 5 -28.05 11.00 -0.17
C LYS A 5 -27.34 11.45 1.12
N LEU A 6 -28.02 11.33 2.27
CA LEU A 6 -27.41 11.61 3.57
C LEU A 6 -26.25 10.66 3.84
N LEU A 7 -26.44 9.35 3.67
CA LEU A 7 -25.37 8.35 3.85
C LEU A 7 -24.17 8.62 2.94
N LYS A 8 -24.42 8.91 1.65
CA LYS A 8 -23.35 9.29 0.73
C LYS A 8 -22.59 10.54 1.20
N THR A 9 -23.30 11.54 1.72
CA THR A 9 -22.72 12.76 2.29
C THR A 9 -21.89 12.46 3.54
N MET A 10 -22.34 11.55 4.40
CA MET A 10 -21.59 11.09 5.58
C MET A 10 -20.29 10.40 5.18
N ILE A 11 -20.34 9.50 4.18
CA ILE A 11 -19.15 8.82 3.65
C ILE A 11 -18.16 9.84 3.10
N ASN A 12 -18.62 10.84 2.34
CA ASN A 12 -17.78 11.91 1.82
C ASN A 12 -17.06 12.67 2.96
N SER A 13 -17.79 13.07 3.97
CA SER A 13 -17.23 13.80 5.11
C SER A 13 -16.23 12.94 5.90
N GLY A 14 -16.50 11.64 6.07
CA GLY A 14 -15.58 10.68 6.65
C GLY A 14 -14.29 10.55 5.84
N ALA A 15 -14.41 10.40 4.51
CA ALA A 15 -13.28 10.31 3.59
C ALA A 15 -12.40 11.58 3.64
N ASN A 16 -13.02 12.76 3.63
CA ASN A 16 -12.31 14.04 3.73
C ASN A 16 -11.60 14.22 5.07
N ASN A 17 -12.24 13.80 6.19
CA ASN A 17 -11.60 13.88 7.49
C ASN A 17 -10.41 12.92 7.61
N LEU A 18 -10.53 11.71 7.09
CA LEU A 18 -9.42 10.76 7.01
C LEU A 18 -8.27 11.33 6.17
N TYR A 19 -8.56 11.89 4.98
CA TYR A 19 -7.58 12.57 4.14
C TYR A 19 -6.87 13.70 4.88
N ASN A 20 -7.61 14.53 5.62
CA ASN A 20 -7.02 15.65 6.35
C ASN A 20 -6.06 15.22 7.47
N ASN A 21 -6.14 13.97 7.91
CA ASN A 21 -5.39 13.42 9.04
C ASN A 21 -4.40 12.31 8.66
N TYR A 22 -4.38 11.81 7.40
CA TYR A 22 -3.52 10.67 7.03
C TYR A 22 -2.02 10.91 7.30
N PRO A 23 -1.45 12.15 7.16
CA PRO A 23 -0.03 12.34 7.46
C PRO A 23 0.28 12.22 8.97
N TYR A 24 -0.70 12.51 9.82
CA TYR A 24 -0.55 12.29 11.27
C TYR A 24 -0.71 10.80 11.61
N ILE A 25 -1.62 10.08 10.95
CA ILE A 25 -1.80 8.63 11.10
C ILE A 25 -0.52 7.90 10.71
N ASP A 26 0.14 8.31 9.61
CA ASP A 26 1.44 7.77 9.19
C ASP A 26 2.52 7.96 10.28
N LYS A 27 2.51 9.12 10.99
CA LYS A 27 3.44 9.36 12.11
C LYS A 27 3.20 8.47 13.32
N LEU A 28 1.99 7.97 13.52
CA LEU A 28 1.68 7.02 14.60
C LEU A 28 2.21 5.61 14.27
N ASN A 29 2.40 5.29 13.00
CA ASN A 29 2.88 4.00 12.52
C ASN A 29 4.38 4.05 12.21
N VAL A 30 5.21 4.13 13.23
CA VAL A 30 6.67 4.24 13.09
C VAL A 30 7.43 3.04 13.63
N PHE A 31 6.73 2.03 14.07
CA PHE A 31 7.28 0.84 14.69
C PHE A 31 6.85 -0.43 13.93
N PRO A 32 7.70 -1.49 13.79
CA PRO A 32 9.11 -1.54 14.23
C PRO A 32 10.07 -0.78 13.29
N VAL A 33 9.71 -0.62 12.03
CA VAL A 33 10.47 0.12 11.01
C VAL A 33 9.64 1.35 10.62
N PRO A 34 10.26 2.49 10.30
CA PRO A 34 9.54 3.71 9.95
C PRO A 34 8.99 3.65 8.51
N ASP A 35 8.13 2.64 8.22
CA ASP A 35 7.41 2.54 6.97
C ASP A 35 6.21 3.51 6.91
N GLY A 36 5.68 3.90 8.09
CA GLY A 36 4.76 5.02 8.29
C GLY A 36 3.65 5.12 7.25
N ASP A 37 3.00 4.01 6.89
CA ASP A 37 2.14 3.94 5.72
C ASP A 37 0.65 3.71 6.02
N THR A 38 0.28 3.50 7.30
CA THR A 38 -1.11 3.19 7.70
C THR A 38 -2.11 4.25 7.23
N GLY A 39 -1.80 5.52 7.45
CA GLY A 39 -2.67 6.62 7.03
C GLY A 39 -2.76 6.73 5.51
N THR A 40 -1.63 6.63 4.83
CA THR A 40 -1.56 6.59 3.37
C THR A 40 -2.37 5.43 2.80
N ASN A 41 -2.22 4.22 3.35
CA ASN A 41 -2.95 3.02 2.90
C ASN A 41 -4.46 3.15 3.11
N MET A 42 -4.90 3.60 4.28
CA MET A 42 -6.32 3.84 4.56
C MET A 42 -6.89 4.93 3.65
N ASN A 43 -6.16 6.04 3.47
CA ASN A 43 -6.60 7.14 2.61
C ASN A 43 -6.73 6.71 1.13
N LEU A 44 -5.74 6.01 0.58
CA LEU A 44 -5.80 5.49 -0.79
C LEU A 44 -6.95 4.50 -0.98
N THR A 45 -7.16 3.61 0.00
CA THR A 45 -8.28 2.66 0.00
C THR A 45 -9.63 3.37 -0.06
N VAL A 46 -9.85 4.38 0.81
CA VAL A 46 -11.11 5.14 0.87
C VAL A 46 -11.28 6.04 -0.34
N SER A 47 -10.22 6.71 -0.81
CA SER A 47 -10.27 7.59 -1.97
C SER A 47 -10.65 6.84 -3.25
N ASN A 48 -10.11 5.62 -3.45
CA ASN A 48 -10.48 4.75 -4.55
C ASN A 48 -12.00 4.44 -4.54
N ALA A 49 -12.51 4.00 -3.40
CA ALA A 49 -13.93 3.67 -3.26
C ALA A 49 -14.84 4.89 -3.40
N TYR A 50 -14.43 6.04 -2.85
CA TYR A 50 -15.20 7.27 -2.94
C TYR A 50 -15.28 7.78 -4.39
N SER A 51 -14.21 7.67 -5.17
CA SER A 51 -14.22 8.05 -6.59
C SER A 51 -15.27 7.26 -7.40
N GLU A 52 -15.53 6.00 -7.05
CA GLU A 52 -16.52 5.16 -7.71
C GLU A 52 -17.97 5.56 -7.40
N ILE A 53 -18.23 6.12 -6.20
CA ILE A 53 -19.58 6.51 -5.78
C ILE A 53 -19.87 8.01 -5.99
N ASN A 54 -18.85 8.85 -6.10
CA ASN A 54 -19.02 10.31 -6.09
C ASN A 54 -19.95 10.81 -7.19
N LYS A 55 -19.74 10.36 -8.42
CA LYS A 55 -20.51 10.81 -9.61
C LYS A 55 -21.80 10.01 -9.87
N ALA A 56 -22.05 8.93 -9.10
CA ALA A 56 -23.19 8.05 -9.28
C ALA A 56 -24.38 8.46 -8.39
N GLU A 57 -25.59 8.30 -8.88
CA GLU A 57 -26.80 8.36 -8.07
C GLU A 57 -27.25 6.95 -7.70
N PHE A 58 -27.81 6.81 -6.50
CA PHE A 58 -28.21 5.51 -5.94
C PHE A 58 -29.66 5.56 -5.48
N SER A 59 -30.38 4.46 -5.74
CA SER A 59 -31.78 4.31 -5.38
C SER A 59 -31.98 3.69 -3.99
N SER A 60 -30.99 2.95 -3.48
CA SER A 60 -31.05 2.25 -2.20
C SER A 60 -29.72 2.28 -1.44
N PHE A 61 -29.79 2.00 -0.12
CA PHE A 61 -28.60 1.82 0.72
C PHE A 61 -27.77 0.62 0.24
N LYS A 62 -28.44 -0.46 -0.14
CA LYS A 62 -27.80 -1.66 -0.69
C LYS A 62 -26.90 -1.32 -1.88
N GLU A 63 -27.44 -0.61 -2.86
CA GLU A 63 -26.71 -0.24 -4.08
C GLU A 63 -25.50 0.65 -3.76
N LEU A 64 -25.70 1.70 -2.94
CA LEU A 64 -24.62 2.60 -2.52
C LEU A 64 -23.53 1.86 -1.76
N MET A 65 -23.91 1.11 -0.72
CA MET A 65 -22.94 0.44 0.16
C MET A 65 -22.25 -0.75 -0.51
N GLN A 66 -22.95 -1.46 -1.40
CA GLN A 66 -22.35 -2.53 -2.22
C GLN A 66 -21.23 -1.96 -3.10
N LYS A 67 -21.51 -0.85 -3.79
CA LYS A 67 -20.51 -0.23 -4.67
C LYS A 67 -19.35 0.35 -3.88
N PHE A 68 -19.64 1.04 -2.77
CA PHE A 68 -18.59 1.57 -1.89
C PHE A 68 -17.72 0.47 -1.30
N SER A 69 -18.32 -0.59 -0.75
CA SER A 69 -17.59 -1.74 -0.20
C SER A 69 -16.72 -2.43 -1.25
N ARG A 70 -17.25 -2.62 -2.47
CA ARG A 70 -16.48 -3.19 -3.57
C ARG A 70 -15.26 -2.32 -3.93
N GLY A 71 -15.46 -1.00 -4.04
CA GLY A 71 -14.37 -0.07 -4.31
C GLY A 71 -13.29 -0.08 -3.24
N LEU A 72 -13.69 -0.18 -1.95
CA LEU A 72 -12.77 -0.35 -0.83
C LEU A 72 -11.96 -1.64 -0.94
N ILE A 73 -12.63 -2.78 -1.21
CA ILE A 73 -11.99 -4.09 -1.34
C ILE A 73 -10.97 -4.08 -2.49
N MET A 74 -11.35 -3.56 -3.64
CA MET A 74 -10.46 -3.50 -4.81
C MET A 74 -9.29 -2.54 -4.61
N GLY A 75 -9.53 -1.41 -3.94
CA GLY A 75 -8.51 -0.42 -3.63
C GLY A 75 -7.70 -0.70 -2.37
N ALA A 76 -7.99 -1.77 -1.63
CA ALA A 76 -7.38 -2.05 -0.33
C ALA A 76 -5.86 -2.19 -0.43
N ARG A 77 -5.15 -1.46 0.43
CA ARG A 77 -3.69 -1.44 0.53
C ARG A 77 -3.25 -1.70 1.96
N GLY A 78 -2.22 -2.53 2.12
CA GLY A 78 -1.71 -2.92 3.42
C GLY A 78 -2.74 -3.59 4.32
N ASN A 79 -2.34 -3.98 5.53
CA ASN A 79 -3.25 -4.61 6.50
C ASN A 79 -4.37 -3.66 6.93
N SER A 80 -4.04 -2.38 7.16
CA SER A 80 -4.99 -1.36 7.63
C SER A 80 -6.09 -1.08 6.60
N GLY A 81 -5.73 -0.96 5.31
CA GLY A 81 -6.73 -0.78 4.25
C GLY A 81 -7.61 -2.01 4.06
N VAL A 82 -7.04 -3.22 4.14
CA VAL A 82 -7.82 -4.46 4.04
C VAL A 82 -8.78 -4.58 5.22
N ILE A 83 -8.33 -4.37 6.48
CA ILE A 83 -9.20 -4.46 7.65
C ILE A 83 -10.31 -3.39 7.58
N PHE A 84 -9.97 -2.15 7.22
CA PHE A 84 -10.96 -1.09 7.01
C PHE A 84 -12.00 -1.47 5.95
N SER A 85 -11.57 -2.08 4.84
CA SER A 85 -12.49 -2.56 3.79
C SER A 85 -13.46 -3.63 4.32
N GLN A 86 -13.01 -4.51 5.22
CA GLN A 86 -13.85 -5.53 5.84
C GLN A 86 -14.84 -4.94 6.87
N ILE A 87 -14.43 -3.92 7.64
CA ILE A 87 -15.35 -3.16 8.50
C ILE A 87 -16.50 -2.60 7.65
N MET A 88 -16.18 -1.92 6.53
CA MET A 88 -17.20 -1.33 5.65
C MET A 88 -18.05 -2.38 4.91
N LYS A 89 -17.48 -3.56 4.60
CA LYS A 89 -18.25 -4.71 4.10
C LYS A 89 -19.28 -5.19 5.11
N GLY A 90 -18.92 -5.18 6.40
CA GLY A 90 -19.87 -5.48 7.46
C GLY A 90 -20.98 -4.43 7.56
N PHE A 91 -20.66 -3.14 7.42
CA PHE A 91 -21.68 -2.09 7.33
C PHE A 91 -22.64 -2.33 6.16
N TYR A 92 -22.12 -2.70 4.98
CA TYR A 92 -22.96 -3.09 3.84
C TYR A 92 -23.92 -4.21 4.19
N LYS A 93 -23.42 -5.31 4.79
CA LYS A 93 -24.27 -6.45 5.20
C LYS A 93 -25.38 -6.02 6.16
N GLY A 94 -25.06 -5.16 7.15
CA GLY A 94 -26.05 -4.68 8.12
C GLY A 94 -27.10 -3.75 7.52
N MET A 95 -26.85 -3.18 6.34
CA MET A 95 -27.75 -2.28 5.60
C MET A 95 -28.42 -2.94 4.39
N GLU A 96 -28.14 -4.21 4.10
CA GLU A 96 -28.55 -4.84 2.84
C GLU A 96 -30.06 -4.82 2.61
N ASP A 97 -30.85 -5.01 3.67
CA ASP A 97 -32.30 -5.04 3.65
C ASP A 97 -32.94 -3.78 4.27
N ALA A 98 -32.14 -2.73 4.50
CA ALA A 98 -32.64 -1.52 5.15
C ALA A 98 -33.43 -0.64 4.20
N GLU A 99 -34.65 -0.26 4.59
CA GLU A 99 -35.46 0.73 3.90
C GLU A 99 -35.21 2.15 4.44
N GLU A 100 -34.83 2.25 5.72
CA GLU A 100 -34.57 3.51 6.41
C GLU A 100 -33.23 3.50 7.14
N LEU A 101 -32.62 4.68 7.20
CA LEU A 101 -31.39 4.92 7.96
C LEU A 101 -31.78 5.42 9.36
N ASN A 102 -31.99 4.49 10.28
CA ASN A 102 -32.36 4.75 11.66
C ASN A 102 -31.39 4.07 12.65
N VAL A 103 -31.58 4.28 13.94
CA VAL A 103 -30.72 3.71 14.99
C VAL A 103 -30.62 2.19 14.94
N GLU A 104 -31.74 1.51 14.65
CA GLU A 104 -31.75 0.05 14.52
C GLU A 104 -30.86 -0.43 13.34
N THR A 105 -30.98 0.22 12.19
CA THR A 105 -30.14 -0.05 11.02
C THR A 105 -28.66 0.16 11.33
N TRP A 106 -28.32 1.25 12.02
CA TRP A 106 -26.95 1.50 12.45
C TRP A 106 -26.44 0.44 13.43
N LYS A 107 -27.22 0.05 14.42
CA LYS A 107 -26.84 -1.02 15.39
C LYS A 107 -26.56 -2.34 14.66
N LYS A 108 -27.42 -2.76 13.73
CA LYS A 108 -27.21 -3.95 12.88
C LYS A 108 -25.91 -3.83 12.10
N SER A 109 -25.64 -2.64 11.54
CA SER A 109 -24.43 -2.38 10.74
C SER A 109 -23.15 -2.44 11.58
N PHE A 110 -23.13 -1.88 12.78
CA PHE A 110 -22.00 -1.98 13.70
C PHE A 110 -21.75 -3.41 14.17
N ALA A 111 -22.79 -4.17 14.49
CA ALA A 111 -22.69 -5.58 14.87
C ALA A 111 -22.06 -6.41 13.73
N SER A 112 -22.57 -6.27 12.52
CA SER A 112 -22.03 -6.96 11.35
C SER A 112 -20.62 -6.50 11.00
N ALA A 113 -20.29 -5.22 11.17
CA ALA A 113 -18.95 -4.68 10.96
C ALA A 113 -17.92 -5.34 11.89
N LYS A 114 -18.25 -5.50 13.18
CA LYS A 114 -17.42 -6.24 14.15
C LYS A 114 -17.19 -7.69 13.71
N GLU A 115 -18.24 -8.42 13.38
CA GLU A 115 -18.16 -9.83 12.99
C GLU A 115 -17.31 -10.04 11.72
N VAL A 116 -17.56 -9.24 10.68
CA VAL A 116 -16.83 -9.36 9.40
C VAL A 116 -15.36 -9.00 9.57
N ALA A 117 -15.04 -7.95 10.33
CA ALA A 117 -13.66 -7.55 10.57
C ALA A 117 -12.85 -8.61 11.33
N TYR A 118 -13.41 -9.18 12.40
CA TYR A 118 -12.77 -10.24 13.17
C TYR A 118 -12.60 -11.53 12.37
N SER A 119 -13.61 -11.92 11.57
CA SER A 119 -13.54 -13.12 10.73
C SER A 119 -12.51 -13.02 9.60
N ALA A 120 -12.15 -11.82 9.18
CA ALA A 120 -11.18 -11.60 8.13
C ALA A 120 -9.71 -11.76 8.59
N VAL A 121 -9.46 -11.82 9.90
CA VAL A 121 -8.11 -11.90 10.46
C VAL A 121 -7.92 -13.25 11.14
N MET A 122 -6.91 -14.03 10.71
CA MET A 122 -6.66 -15.37 11.27
C MET A 122 -6.31 -15.37 12.76
N LYS A 123 -5.62 -14.33 13.22
CA LYS A 123 -5.25 -14.12 14.64
C LYS A 123 -5.51 -12.67 14.98
N PRO A 124 -6.73 -12.31 15.40
CA PRO A 124 -7.05 -10.96 15.85
C PRO A 124 -6.14 -10.54 17.01
N VAL A 125 -5.61 -9.32 16.95
CA VAL A 125 -4.77 -8.74 18.00
C VAL A 125 -5.55 -7.61 18.65
N GLU A 126 -5.71 -7.69 19.96
CA GLU A 126 -6.34 -6.62 20.75
C GLU A 126 -5.39 -5.42 20.89
N GLY A 127 -5.98 -4.23 21.12
CA GLY A 127 -5.24 -2.97 21.09
C GLY A 127 -5.04 -2.41 19.68
N THR A 128 -5.86 -2.84 18.71
CA THR A 128 -5.80 -2.42 17.30
C THR A 128 -7.17 -1.88 16.83
N ILE A 129 -7.25 -1.49 15.56
CA ILE A 129 -8.51 -1.09 14.89
C ILE A 129 -9.64 -2.12 15.13
N LEU A 130 -9.31 -3.41 15.32
CA LEU A 130 -10.29 -4.45 15.63
C LEU A 130 -10.92 -4.23 17.00
N THR A 131 -10.12 -3.87 18.00
CA THR A 131 -10.64 -3.52 19.35
C THR A 131 -11.53 -2.29 19.27
N VAL A 132 -11.13 -1.26 18.52
CA VAL A 132 -11.91 -0.02 18.39
C VAL A 132 -13.29 -0.30 17.79
N ILE A 133 -13.38 -1.06 16.70
CA ILE A 133 -14.69 -1.38 16.09
C ILE A 133 -15.53 -2.27 17.01
N ARG A 134 -14.93 -3.24 17.72
CA ARG A 134 -15.62 -4.13 18.66
C ARG A 134 -16.23 -3.35 19.80
N GLU A 135 -15.45 -2.52 20.49
CA GLU A 135 -15.92 -1.77 21.66
C GLU A 135 -16.92 -0.69 21.28
N THR A 136 -16.74 -0.05 20.12
CA THR A 136 -17.75 0.87 19.57
C THR A 136 -19.07 0.15 19.29
N SER A 137 -19.01 -1.02 18.63
CA SER A 137 -20.20 -1.84 18.38
C SER A 137 -20.89 -2.22 19.70
N ASP A 138 -20.14 -2.70 20.68
CA ASP A 138 -20.69 -3.14 21.97
C ASP A 138 -21.32 -1.96 22.76
N ALA A 139 -20.78 -0.76 22.62
CA ALA A 139 -21.36 0.44 23.23
C ALA A 139 -22.70 0.84 22.60
N VAL A 140 -22.76 0.90 21.26
CA VAL A 140 -24.00 1.30 20.57
C VAL A 140 -25.12 0.27 20.70
N GLN A 141 -24.80 -1.03 20.87
CA GLN A 141 -25.82 -2.06 21.12
C GLN A 141 -26.59 -1.80 22.42
N LYS A 142 -26.00 -1.15 23.42
CA LYS A 142 -26.64 -0.84 24.72
C LYS A 142 -27.60 0.34 24.65
N LEU A 143 -27.58 1.13 23.58
CA LEU A 143 -28.49 2.26 23.43
C LEU A 143 -29.95 1.79 23.22
N ASP A 144 -30.91 2.61 23.65
CA ASP A 144 -32.32 2.43 23.25
C ASP A 144 -32.48 2.77 21.76
N ASN A 145 -33.40 2.10 21.07
CA ASN A 145 -33.66 2.36 19.64
C ASN A 145 -34.36 3.72 19.40
N ASN A 146 -34.89 4.36 20.44
CA ASN A 146 -35.54 5.67 20.37
C ASN A 146 -34.58 6.85 20.60
N VAL A 147 -33.29 6.60 20.82
CA VAL A 147 -32.32 7.71 20.93
C VAL A 147 -32.26 8.50 19.61
N SER A 148 -31.93 9.81 19.72
CA SER A 148 -31.76 10.61 18.50
C SER A 148 -30.57 10.14 17.69
N GLU A 149 -30.60 10.29 16.36
CA GLU A 149 -29.43 9.99 15.51
C GLU A 149 -28.20 10.79 15.96
N LYS A 150 -28.39 12.01 16.43
CA LYS A 150 -27.32 12.85 16.97
C LYS A 150 -26.67 12.22 18.20
N ASP A 151 -27.46 11.74 19.15
CA ASP A 151 -26.94 11.10 20.37
C ASP A 151 -26.31 9.75 20.05
N PHE A 152 -26.87 9.00 19.11
CA PHE A 152 -26.28 7.77 18.61
C PHE A 152 -24.86 8.03 18.07
N TRP A 153 -24.70 9.00 17.16
CA TRP A 153 -23.38 9.32 16.58
C TRP A 153 -22.41 9.96 17.57
N ASN A 154 -22.91 10.66 18.58
CA ASN A 154 -22.08 11.11 19.70
C ASN A 154 -21.51 9.92 20.47
N THR A 155 -22.34 8.92 20.78
CA THR A 155 -21.89 7.68 21.44
C THR A 155 -20.91 6.90 20.59
N VAL A 156 -21.12 6.81 19.26
CA VAL A 156 -20.15 6.17 18.34
C VAL A 156 -18.75 6.78 18.46
N VAL A 157 -18.65 8.10 18.34
CA VAL A 157 -17.35 8.78 18.36
C VAL A 157 -16.73 8.75 19.76
N GLU A 158 -17.52 8.91 20.81
CA GLU A 158 -17.05 8.82 22.19
C GLU A 158 -16.49 7.44 22.50
N ALA A 159 -17.27 6.37 22.25
CA ALA A 159 -16.84 5.00 22.49
C ALA A 159 -15.59 4.63 21.68
N ALA A 160 -15.57 5.01 20.41
CA ALA A 160 -14.41 4.77 19.55
C ALA A 160 -13.15 5.48 20.05
N THR A 161 -13.31 6.72 20.56
CA THR A 161 -12.18 7.52 21.11
C THR A 161 -11.69 6.93 22.45
N ILE A 162 -12.59 6.50 23.32
CA ILE A 162 -12.23 5.84 24.59
C ILE A 162 -11.45 4.55 24.29
N SER A 163 -11.96 3.72 23.39
CA SER A 163 -11.31 2.49 22.98
C SER A 163 -9.93 2.74 22.37
N LEU A 164 -9.82 3.73 21.47
CA LEU A 164 -8.56 4.14 20.86
C LEU A 164 -7.52 4.52 21.92
N ASN A 165 -7.90 5.38 22.86
CA ASN A 165 -6.99 5.84 23.92
C ASN A 165 -6.56 4.70 24.86
N ASN A 166 -7.31 3.61 24.91
CA ASN A 166 -6.98 2.42 25.70
C ASN A 166 -6.08 1.42 24.95
N THR A 167 -5.87 1.57 23.65
CA THR A 167 -5.07 0.62 22.84
C THR A 167 -3.65 0.41 23.37
N PRO A 168 -2.92 1.43 23.94
CA PRO A 168 -1.60 1.21 24.54
C PRO A 168 -1.63 0.30 25.78
N ASN A 169 -2.75 0.22 26.48
CA ASN A 169 -2.90 -0.68 27.63
C ASN A 169 -3.13 -2.14 27.23
N LEU A 170 -3.54 -2.38 25.98
CA LEU A 170 -3.85 -3.70 25.44
C LEU A 170 -2.71 -4.27 24.57
N LEU A 171 -1.87 -3.40 24.00
CA LEU A 171 -0.78 -3.80 23.13
C LEU A 171 0.54 -3.17 23.58
N GLN A 172 1.43 -4.00 24.12
CA GLN A 172 2.70 -3.56 24.73
C GLN A 172 3.54 -2.70 23.77
N ALA A 173 3.60 -3.05 22.49
CA ALA A 173 4.35 -2.30 21.48
C ALA A 173 3.89 -0.84 21.35
N LEU A 174 2.61 -0.55 21.50
CA LEU A 174 2.08 0.82 21.51
C LEU A 174 2.42 1.56 22.79
N LYS A 175 2.39 0.85 23.92
CA LYS A 175 2.74 1.39 25.23
C LYS A 175 4.20 1.81 25.30
N ASP A 176 5.10 0.99 24.78
CA ASP A 176 6.55 1.24 24.80
C ASP A 176 6.93 2.49 23.98
N VAL A 177 6.17 2.76 22.91
CA VAL A 177 6.39 3.93 22.04
C VAL A 177 5.55 5.15 22.50
N GLY A 178 4.55 4.95 23.36
CA GLY A 178 3.68 6.03 23.86
C GLY A 178 2.72 6.57 22.81
N VAL A 179 2.22 5.71 21.91
CA VAL A 179 1.27 6.09 20.85
C VAL A 179 0.02 5.19 20.89
N VAL A 180 -1.07 5.68 20.30
CA VAL A 180 -2.29 4.90 20.07
C VAL A 180 -2.19 4.14 18.75
N ASP A 181 -3.08 3.14 18.55
CA ASP A 181 -3.15 2.40 17.29
C ASP A 181 -3.46 3.32 16.10
N SER A 182 -2.60 3.29 15.09
CA SER A 182 -2.72 4.14 13.90
C SER A 182 -3.97 3.82 13.07
N GLY A 183 -4.30 2.53 12.90
CA GLY A 183 -5.50 2.08 12.19
C GLY A 183 -6.78 2.49 12.93
N GLY A 184 -6.81 2.30 14.25
CA GLY A 184 -7.91 2.75 15.12
C GLY A 184 -8.08 4.27 15.07
N TYR A 185 -6.99 5.04 15.07
CA TYR A 185 -7.06 6.49 14.91
C TYR A 185 -7.71 6.88 13.57
N GLY A 186 -7.33 6.21 12.48
CA GLY A 186 -7.93 6.42 11.16
C GLY A 186 -9.43 6.12 11.15
N LEU A 187 -9.87 5.05 11.82
CA LEU A 187 -11.29 4.69 11.96
C LEU A 187 -12.06 5.76 12.75
N VAL A 188 -11.51 6.25 13.86
CA VAL A 188 -12.11 7.34 14.64
C VAL A 188 -12.27 8.60 13.78
N LYS A 189 -11.24 8.98 13.01
CA LYS A 189 -11.33 10.14 12.12
C LYS A 189 -12.38 9.98 11.03
N PHE A 190 -12.57 8.79 10.52
CA PHE A 190 -13.65 8.51 9.57
C PHE A 190 -15.03 8.68 10.25
N PHE A 191 -15.24 8.14 11.43
CA PHE A 191 -16.50 8.28 12.19
C PHE A 191 -16.77 9.73 12.62
N GLU A 192 -15.76 10.49 13.06
CA GLU A 192 -15.91 11.93 13.34
C GLU A 192 -16.41 12.71 12.10
N GLY A 193 -15.90 12.35 10.91
CA GLY A 193 -16.36 12.94 9.66
C GLY A 193 -17.83 12.64 9.38
N MET A 194 -18.26 11.40 9.60
CA MET A 194 -19.67 11.00 9.47
C MET A 194 -20.56 11.71 10.49
N GLN A 195 -20.16 11.72 11.76
CA GLN A 195 -20.85 12.39 12.86
C GLN A 195 -21.09 13.88 12.56
N ASN A 196 -20.09 14.58 11.99
CA ASN A 196 -20.17 16.02 11.72
C ASN A 196 -21.35 16.38 10.79
N VAL A 197 -21.71 15.48 9.87
CA VAL A 197 -22.86 15.68 8.97
C VAL A 197 -24.19 15.59 9.76
N VAL A 198 -24.29 14.64 10.69
CA VAL A 198 -25.50 14.43 11.49
C VAL A 198 -25.66 15.49 12.56
N THR A 199 -24.57 15.90 13.23
CA THR A 199 -24.62 16.79 14.40
C THR A 199 -24.56 18.26 14.05
N LYS A 200 -23.87 18.63 12.97
CA LYS A 200 -23.60 20.00 12.55
C LYS A 200 -24.15 20.34 11.16
N GLU A 201 -24.78 19.38 10.50
CA GLU A 201 -25.31 19.52 9.11
C GLU A 201 -24.23 20.02 8.11
N LYS A 202 -22.96 19.69 8.35
CA LYS A 202 -21.84 20.23 7.59
C LYS A 202 -20.87 19.12 7.20
N VAL A 203 -20.51 19.08 5.92
CA VAL A 203 -19.42 18.22 5.40
C VAL A 203 -18.07 18.82 5.80
N ILE A 204 -17.15 17.99 6.26
CA ILE A 204 -15.77 18.41 6.46
C ILE A 204 -15.13 18.65 5.07
N ALA A 205 -14.63 19.85 4.85
CA ALA A 205 -13.93 20.18 3.63
C ALA A 205 -12.53 19.52 3.61
N ARG A 206 -12.11 19.10 2.42
CA ARG A 206 -10.74 18.64 2.20
C ARG A 206 -9.78 19.83 2.31
N LYS A 207 -8.75 19.73 3.14
CA LYS A 207 -7.74 20.78 3.28
C LYS A 207 -6.89 20.83 2.02
N LYS A 208 -6.70 22.03 1.44
CA LYS A 208 -5.67 22.21 0.42
C LYS A 208 -4.30 21.93 1.05
N LYS A 209 -3.48 21.11 0.41
CA LYS A 209 -2.09 20.93 0.82
C LYS A 209 -1.41 22.29 0.72
N LEU A 210 -0.91 22.82 1.84
CA LEU A 210 0.11 23.85 1.81
C LEU A 210 1.36 23.19 1.21
N GLU A 211 1.86 23.76 0.12
CA GLU A 211 3.11 23.34 -0.50
C GLU A 211 4.24 23.50 0.53
N THR A 212 4.62 22.42 1.19
CA THR A 212 5.95 22.31 1.78
C THR A 212 6.85 21.79 0.68
N ASN A 213 7.87 22.59 0.33
CA ASN A 213 8.98 22.19 -0.52
C ASN A 213 9.71 21.02 0.12
N ASP A 214 9.27 19.81 -0.17
CA ASP A 214 10.05 18.58 -0.02
C ASP A 214 9.64 17.63 -1.15
N GLY A 215 10.65 17.25 -1.93
CA GLY A 215 10.50 16.55 -3.18
C GLY A 215 9.86 15.17 -3.02
N GLY A 216 8.89 14.89 -3.86
CA GLY A 216 8.46 13.53 -4.16
C GLY A 216 7.07 13.18 -3.65
N ASN A 217 6.12 13.39 -4.45
CA ASN A 217 4.98 12.59 -4.90
C ASN A 217 3.81 13.48 -5.27
N LEU A 218 3.62 13.66 -6.56
CA LEU A 218 2.41 14.26 -7.13
C LEU A 218 1.20 13.37 -6.78
N SER A 219 0.47 13.76 -5.73
CA SER A 219 -0.90 13.33 -5.57
C SER A 219 -1.74 14.15 -6.54
N LEU A 220 -2.28 13.50 -7.56
CA LEU A 220 -3.26 14.06 -8.46
C LEU A 220 -4.47 14.57 -7.67
N ASP A 221 -4.55 15.88 -7.48
CA ASP A 221 -5.79 16.55 -7.14
C ASP A 221 -6.67 16.48 -8.39
N ILE A 222 -7.68 15.63 -8.37
CA ILE A 222 -8.75 15.63 -9.37
C ILE A 222 -9.68 16.80 -8.99
N GLU A 223 -9.30 18.01 -9.32
CA GLU A 223 -10.22 19.12 -9.50
C GLU A 223 -10.51 19.25 -11.00
N ASP A 224 -11.81 19.19 -11.35
CA ASP A 224 -12.43 19.44 -12.66
C ASP A 224 -11.79 18.79 -13.88
N SER A 225 -12.48 17.76 -14.38
CA SER A 225 -12.47 17.25 -15.76
C SER A 225 -11.37 17.79 -16.69
N GLU A 226 -10.11 17.48 -16.45
CA GLU A 226 -9.07 17.61 -17.46
C GLU A 226 -9.22 16.45 -18.45
N PHE A 227 -9.85 16.73 -19.58
CA PHE A 227 -9.89 15.83 -20.73
C PHE A 227 -8.57 15.97 -21.49
N GLY A 228 -7.97 14.83 -21.90
CA GLY A 228 -6.76 14.84 -22.70
C GLY A 228 -5.81 13.69 -22.35
N TYR A 229 -4.53 13.91 -22.64
CA TYR A 229 -3.47 12.93 -22.47
C TYR A 229 -2.47 13.40 -21.41
N CYS A 230 -2.19 12.55 -20.41
CA CYS A 230 -1.00 12.69 -19.59
C CYS A 230 0.22 12.36 -20.46
N THR A 231 1.08 13.35 -20.68
CA THR A 231 2.26 13.23 -21.55
C THR A 231 3.51 13.48 -20.73
N GLU A 232 4.36 12.47 -20.62
CA GLU A 232 5.66 12.54 -19.98
C GLU A 232 6.76 12.30 -21.02
N ALA A 233 7.82 13.08 -20.96
CA ALA A 233 8.97 12.91 -21.82
C ALA A 233 10.27 13.23 -21.06
N VAL A 234 11.31 12.46 -21.33
CA VAL A 234 12.69 12.72 -20.91
C VAL A 234 13.50 12.94 -22.17
N VAL A 235 14.02 14.16 -22.34
CA VAL A 235 14.79 14.57 -23.51
C VAL A 235 16.28 14.71 -23.11
N MET A 236 17.15 14.07 -23.86
CA MET A 236 18.61 14.27 -23.80
C MET A 236 18.94 15.51 -24.63
N LEU A 237 19.31 16.60 -23.97
CA LEU A 237 19.56 17.89 -24.62
C LEU A 237 20.80 17.83 -25.51
N THR A 238 20.73 18.40 -26.69
CA THR A 238 21.95 18.60 -27.52
C THR A 238 22.86 19.61 -26.84
N SER A 239 24.17 19.58 -27.18
CA SER A 239 25.19 20.46 -26.62
C SER A 239 24.82 21.95 -26.74
N GLU A 240 24.07 22.32 -27.76
CA GLU A 240 23.56 23.67 -27.98
C GLU A 240 22.54 24.07 -26.90
N TRP A 241 21.60 23.15 -26.55
CA TRP A 241 20.53 23.42 -25.62
C TRP A 241 20.91 23.25 -24.14
N ILE A 242 22.00 22.52 -23.84
CA ILE A 242 22.51 22.39 -22.47
C ILE A 242 22.77 23.77 -21.83
N SER A 243 23.36 24.71 -22.59
CA SER A 243 23.67 26.06 -22.09
C SER A 243 22.57 27.08 -22.29
N LYS A 244 21.77 26.95 -23.36
CA LYS A 244 20.76 27.96 -23.79
C LYS A 244 19.38 27.72 -23.23
N MET A 245 19.05 26.50 -22.81
CA MET A 245 17.71 26.11 -22.36
C MET A 245 17.28 26.88 -21.11
N LYS A 246 16.16 27.58 -21.21
CA LYS A 246 15.43 28.17 -20.09
C LYS A 246 14.16 27.38 -19.87
N VAL A 247 14.05 26.71 -18.71
CA VAL A 247 12.89 25.85 -18.37
C VAL A 247 11.58 26.63 -18.37
N ASP A 248 11.63 27.90 -17.95
CA ASP A 248 10.43 28.76 -17.93
C ASP A 248 9.89 29.06 -19.33
N SER A 249 10.77 29.18 -20.35
CA SER A 249 10.32 29.34 -21.75
C SER A 249 9.62 28.06 -22.26
N VAL A 250 10.06 26.89 -21.83
CA VAL A 250 9.41 25.61 -22.16
C VAL A 250 8.03 25.53 -21.48
N ARG A 251 7.94 25.92 -20.20
CA ARG A 251 6.65 25.95 -19.46
C ARG A 251 5.67 26.92 -20.11
N GLN A 252 6.14 28.11 -20.48
CA GLN A 252 5.32 29.13 -21.15
C GLN A 252 4.78 28.61 -22.49
N GLN A 253 5.63 28.03 -23.33
CA GLN A 253 5.20 27.50 -24.64
C GLN A 253 4.20 26.34 -24.51
N LEU A 254 4.42 25.44 -23.54
CA LEU A 254 3.45 24.38 -23.26
C LEU A 254 2.11 24.94 -22.76
N SER A 255 2.12 26.03 -21.98
CA SER A 255 0.91 26.72 -21.53
C SER A 255 0.19 27.40 -22.71
N GLU A 256 0.91 28.00 -23.66
CA GLU A 256 0.34 28.61 -24.87
C GLU A 256 -0.30 27.55 -25.78
N TYR A 257 0.10 26.30 -25.74
CA TYR A 257 -0.57 25.17 -26.40
C TYR A 257 -1.86 24.72 -25.71
N GLY A 258 -2.24 25.38 -24.62
CA GLY A 258 -3.43 25.03 -23.84
C GLY A 258 -3.24 23.79 -22.95
N ASN A 259 -2.00 23.46 -22.64
CA ASN A 259 -1.70 22.34 -21.75
C ASN A 259 -1.82 22.75 -20.28
N ASN A 260 -2.25 21.79 -19.45
CA ASN A 260 -2.41 21.96 -18.01
C ASN A 260 -1.39 21.08 -17.23
N SER A 261 -1.29 21.28 -15.93
CA SER A 261 -0.43 20.49 -15.02
C SER A 261 1.01 20.39 -15.49
N ILE A 262 1.58 21.51 -15.97
CA ILE A 262 2.90 21.55 -16.60
C ILE A 262 4.00 21.49 -15.52
N VAL A 263 4.76 20.41 -15.51
CA VAL A 263 5.99 20.26 -14.72
C VAL A 263 7.17 20.10 -15.69
N ALA A 264 8.12 21.02 -15.64
CA ALA A 264 9.34 20.97 -16.43
C ALA A 264 10.55 21.14 -15.51
N VAL A 265 11.47 20.18 -15.56
CA VAL A 265 12.70 20.18 -14.77
C VAL A 265 13.88 19.89 -15.70
N LYS A 266 14.95 20.69 -15.58
CA LYS A 266 16.23 20.46 -16.25
C LYS A 266 17.28 20.08 -15.22
N ASP A 267 18.01 19.01 -15.50
CA ASP A 267 19.16 18.58 -14.74
C ASP A 267 20.30 18.28 -15.73
N GLU A 268 21.38 19.05 -15.65
CA GLU A 268 22.52 19.01 -16.57
C GLU A 268 22.11 18.94 -18.05
N ASP A 269 22.19 17.78 -18.67
CA ASP A 269 21.90 17.49 -20.08
C ASP A 269 20.51 16.85 -20.29
N ILE A 270 19.68 16.74 -19.23
CA ILE A 270 18.36 16.13 -19.26
C ILE A 270 17.28 17.18 -19.04
N LEU A 271 16.25 17.16 -19.89
CA LEU A 271 14.98 17.88 -19.67
C LEU A 271 13.86 16.89 -19.45
N LYS A 272 13.27 16.90 -18.25
CA LYS A 272 12.10 16.10 -17.93
C LYS A 272 10.84 16.95 -17.96
N ILE A 273 9.82 16.47 -18.68
CA ILE A 273 8.52 17.13 -18.84
C ILE A 273 7.42 16.18 -18.42
N HIS A 274 6.44 16.73 -17.68
CA HIS A 274 5.14 16.15 -17.45
C HIS A 274 4.09 17.23 -17.75
N THR A 275 3.07 16.91 -18.55
CA THR A 275 1.99 17.84 -18.88
C THR A 275 0.72 17.08 -19.26
N HIS A 276 -0.43 17.73 -19.04
CA HIS A 276 -1.72 17.27 -19.53
C HIS A 276 -2.07 18.03 -20.82
N ALA A 277 -2.19 17.31 -21.92
CA ALA A 277 -2.36 17.89 -23.26
C ALA A 277 -3.54 17.29 -24.00
N LEU A 278 -4.30 18.10 -24.72
CA LEU A 278 -5.31 17.61 -25.65
C LEU A 278 -4.65 16.98 -26.90
N ASN A 279 -3.48 17.48 -27.28
CA ASN A 279 -2.71 16.98 -28.42
C ASN A 279 -1.28 16.62 -27.99
N PRO A 280 -1.02 15.36 -27.56
CA PRO A 280 0.31 14.94 -27.14
C PRO A 280 1.35 14.97 -28.25
N GLY A 281 0.92 14.81 -29.52
CA GLY A 281 1.82 14.92 -30.67
C GLY A 281 2.45 16.31 -30.80
N GLN A 282 1.71 17.38 -30.51
CA GLN A 282 2.22 18.76 -30.51
C GLN A 282 3.28 18.96 -29.42
N VAL A 283 3.06 18.40 -28.22
CA VAL A 283 4.04 18.43 -27.13
C VAL A 283 5.32 17.71 -27.52
N LEU A 284 5.23 16.49 -28.05
CA LEU A 284 6.38 15.72 -28.45
C LEU A 284 7.16 16.38 -29.59
N THR A 285 6.46 16.90 -30.60
CA THR A 285 7.11 17.65 -31.71
C THR A 285 7.86 18.88 -31.19
N PHE A 286 7.28 19.61 -30.25
CA PHE A 286 7.94 20.76 -29.63
C PHE A 286 9.17 20.33 -28.82
N LEU A 287 9.11 19.24 -28.07
CA LEU A 287 10.21 18.79 -27.24
C LEU A 287 11.37 18.19 -28.04
N GLN A 288 11.07 17.55 -29.18
CA GLN A 288 12.07 16.92 -30.04
C GLN A 288 13.12 17.89 -30.62
N GLN A 289 12.77 19.18 -30.74
CA GLN A 289 13.72 20.21 -31.21
C GLN A 289 14.91 20.44 -30.25
N PHE A 290 14.79 20.02 -28.99
CA PHE A 290 15.81 20.21 -27.96
C PHE A 290 16.81 19.07 -27.88
N GLY A 291 16.47 17.88 -28.42
CA GLY A 291 17.32 16.69 -28.40
C GLY A 291 16.54 15.39 -28.61
N ASP A 292 17.20 14.30 -28.37
CA ASP A 292 16.63 12.96 -28.51
C ASP A 292 15.85 12.55 -27.27
N PHE A 293 14.76 11.81 -27.48
CA PHE A 293 13.99 11.24 -26.36
C PHE A 293 14.71 10.04 -25.76
N ASN A 294 14.98 10.10 -24.46
CA ASN A 294 15.37 8.93 -23.68
C ASN A 294 14.14 8.06 -23.35
N SER A 295 13.02 8.70 -22.99
CA SER A 295 11.76 7.99 -22.75
C SER A 295 10.56 8.88 -23.05
N ILE A 296 9.47 8.26 -23.51
CA ILE A 296 8.17 8.89 -23.76
C ILE A 296 7.09 8.00 -23.14
N LYS A 297 6.16 8.63 -22.41
CA LYS A 297 4.94 8.00 -21.90
C LYS A 297 3.76 8.89 -22.24
N VAL A 298 2.76 8.35 -22.93
CA VAL A 298 1.51 9.06 -23.27
C VAL A 298 0.34 8.16 -22.85
N GLU A 299 -0.48 8.66 -21.95
CA GLU A 299 -1.66 7.96 -21.45
C GLU A 299 -2.91 8.82 -21.68
N ASN A 300 -3.94 8.25 -22.28
CA ASN A 300 -5.21 8.95 -22.49
C ASN A 300 -6.01 8.98 -21.18
N MET A 301 -6.06 10.14 -20.54
CA MET A 301 -6.77 10.35 -19.28
C MET A 301 -8.29 10.24 -19.43
N SER A 302 -8.82 10.63 -20.59
CA SER A 302 -10.25 10.45 -20.90
C SER A 302 -10.63 8.97 -20.99
N LEU A 303 -9.72 8.11 -21.52
CA LEU A 303 -9.88 6.65 -21.49
C LEU A 303 -9.61 6.08 -20.11
N GLN A 304 -8.76 6.69 -19.29
CA GLN A 304 -8.58 6.32 -17.89
C GLN A 304 -9.82 6.72 -17.06
N ALA A 305 -10.35 7.92 -17.25
CA ALA A 305 -11.61 8.36 -16.66
C ALA A 305 -12.78 7.50 -17.20
N ASP A 306 -12.83 7.22 -18.51
CA ASP A 306 -13.81 6.37 -19.17
C ASP A 306 -13.62 4.87 -18.84
N ARG A 307 -12.39 4.39 -18.60
CA ARG A 307 -12.14 3.04 -18.06
C ARG A 307 -12.54 2.95 -16.58
N GLN A 308 -12.40 4.02 -15.82
CA GLN A 308 -12.98 4.14 -14.49
C GLN A 308 -14.52 4.27 -14.54
N VAL A 309 -15.09 4.91 -15.59
CA VAL A 309 -16.54 5.07 -15.82
C VAL A 309 -17.13 3.91 -16.64
N LYS A 310 -16.41 3.34 -17.62
CA LYS A 310 -16.85 2.18 -18.44
C LYS A 310 -16.56 0.82 -17.82
N GLY A 311 -15.76 0.74 -16.78
CA GLY A 311 -15.74 -0.41 -15.89
C GLY A 311 -17.09 -0.64 -15.17
N THR A 312 -18.07 0.23 -15.40
CA THR A 312 -19.43 0.18 -14.82
C THR A 312 -20.56 0.17 -15.85
N LYS A 313 -20.28 0.05 -17.16
CA LYS A 313 -21.30 -0.18 -18.18
C LYS A 313 -21.10 -1.47 -18.95
N GLU A 314 -20.94 -2.56 -18.22
CA GLU A 314 -21.45 -3.85 -18.65
C GLU A 314 -22.51 -4.31 -17.64
N THR A 315 -23.59 -3.54 -17.57
CA THR A 315 -24.88 -4.04 -17.20
C THR A 315 -25.56 -4.44 -18.49
N GLY A 316 -25.83 -5.66 -18.62
CA GLY A 316 -26.66 -6.20 -19.69
C GLY A 316 -25.99 -7.40 -20.33
N HIS A 317 -26.24 -8.52 -19.71
CA HIS A 317 -26.40 -9.83 -20.34
C HIS A 317 -25.80 -9.95 -21.76
N SER A 318 -24.55 -10.34 -21.83
CA SER A 318 -24.19 -11.46 -22.66
C SER A 318 -23.26 -12.35 -21.83
N GLN A 319 -23.80 -13.43 -21.37
CA GLN A 319 -23.04 -14.63 -21.09
C GLN A 319 -22.31 -15.02 -22.38
N ILE A 320 -21.22 -14.33 -22.67
CA ILE A 320 -20.16 -14.92 -23.46
C ILE A 320 -19.22 -15.50 -22.40
N LYS A 321 -19.43 -16.78 -22.14
CA LYS A 321 -18.39 -17.67 -21.65
C LYS A 321 -17.26 -17.64 -22.68
N ASN A 322 -16.44 -16.60 -22.69
CA ASN A 322 -15.09 -16.73 -23.17
C ASN A 322 -14.34 -17.45 -22.06
N ALA A 323 -14.34 -18.79 -22.15
CA ALA A 323 -13.31 -19.58 -21.53
C ALA A 323 -11.99 -19.00 -22.02
N ARG A 324 -11.27 -18.24 -21.18
CA ARG A 324 -9.83 -18.05 -21.36
C ARG A 324 -9.26 -19.46 -21.37
N ASN A 325 -8.71 -19.90 -22.49
CA ASN A 325 -7.82 -21.03 -22.51
C ASN A 325 -6.56 -20.56 -21.81
N LEU A 326 -6.45 -20.81 -20.48
CA LEU A 326 -5.26 -20.50 -19.70
C LEU A 326 -4.06 -21.17 -20.36
N VAL A 327 -3.10 -20.36 -20.83
CA VAL A 327 -2.03 -20.82 -21.72
C VAL A 327 -0.95 -21.53 -20.91
N ASN A 328 -0.66 -21.04 -19.69
CA ASN A 328 0.37 -21.57 -18.82
C ASN A 328 -0.23 -22.53 -17.78
N ASP A 329 0.45 -23.62 -17.47
CA ASP A 329 0.03 -24.52 -16.40
C ASP A 329 0.31 -23.90 -15.02
N PHE A 330 1.46 -23.23 -14.86
CA PHE A 330 1.91 -22.60 -13.63
C PHE A 330 2.51 -21.23 -13.90
N ALA A 331 2.39 -20.34 -12.93
CA ALA A 331 3.11 -19.07 -12.91
C ALA A 331 3.37 -18.59 -11.47
N THR A 332 4.40 -17.76 -11.34
CA THR A 332 4.84 -17.16 -10.10
C THR A 332 4.72 -15.63 -10.14
N ILE A 333 4.27 -15.04 -9.03
CA ILE A 333 4.17 -13.59 -8.87
C ILE A 333 4.91 -13.22 -7.59
N ALA A 334 5.84 -12.26 -7.65
CA ALA A 334 6.54 -11.74 -6.49
C ALA A 334 6.36 -10.23 -6.34
N VAL A 335 6.37 -9.72 -5.10
CA VAL A 335 6.37 -8.28 -4.81
C VAL A 335 7.75 -7.87 -4.34
N VAL A 336 8.26 -6.73 -4.83
CA VAL A 336 9.60 -6.23 -4.50
C VAL A 336 9.58 -4.71 -4.24
N PRO A 337 10.54 -4.17 -3.41
CA PRO A 337 10.52 -2.77 -2.99
C PRO A 337 11.23 -1.81 -3.93
N SER A 338 12.05 -2.31 -4.86
CA SER A 338 13.01 -1.48 -5.60
C SER A 338 13.33 -2.03 -6.97
N GLU A 339 13.91 -1.20 -7.83
CA GLU A 339 14.26 -1.56 -9.20
C GLU A 339 15.40 -2.58 -9.28
N GLY A 340 16.40 -2.50 -8.38
CA GLY A 340 17.51 -3.47 -8.37
C GLY A 340 17.01 -4.88 -8.00
N ILE A 341 16.20 -4.98 -6.94
CA ILE A 341 15.57 -6.26 -6.55
C ILE A 341 14.56 -6.72 -7.61
N TYR A 342 13.86 -5.79 -8.30
CA TYR A 342 13.00 -6.13 -9.43
C TYR A 342 13.78 -6.84 -10.54
N LYS A 343 14.92 -6.28 -10.95
CA LYS A 343 15.79 -6.88 -11.97
C LYS A 343 16.30 -8.25 -11.55
N TYR A 344 16.69 -8.41 -10.30
CA TYR A 344 17.15 -9.70 -9.76
C TYR A 344 16.03 -10.76 -9.83
N PHE A 345 14.83 -10.46 -9.33
CA PHE A 345 13.71 -11.38 -9.40
C PHE A 345 13.25 -11.68 -10.83
N LYS A 346 13.29 -10.68 -11.72
CA LYS A 346 12.81 -10.83 -13.11
C LYS A 346 13.83 -11.51 -14.01
N ASN A 347 15.10 -11.14 -13.93
CA ASN A 347 16.13 -11.53 -14.89
C ASN A 347 16.96 -12.71 -14.40
N GLU A 348 17.34 -12.73 -13.10
CA GLU A 348 18.16 -13.82 -12.55
C GLU A 348 17.30 -14.97 -12.08
N LEU A 349 16.25 -14.69 -11.30
CA LEU A 349 15.32 -15.74 -10.84
C LEU A 349 14.27 -16.14 -11.90
N ASN A 350 14.02 -15.32 -12.94
CA ASN A 350 12.99 -15.56 -13.95
C ASN A 350 11.57 -15.69 -13.41
N VAL A 351 11.21 -14.91 -12.39
CA VAL A 351 9.83 -14.84 -11.90
C VAL A 351 8.91 -14.34 -13.00
N ASP A 352 7.77 -15.02 -13.24
CA ASP A 352 6.87 -14.74 -14.37
C ASP A 352 6.33 -13.31 -14.34
N TYR A 353 5.92 -12.83 -13.17
CA TYR A 353 5.47 -11.47 -12.98
C TYR A 353 5.99 -10.87 -11.67
N VAL A 354 6.65 -9.72 -11.75
CA VAL A 354 7.15 -9.00 -10.57
C VAL A 354 6.35 -7.71 -10.39
N ILE A 355 5.73 -7.55 -9.24
CA ILE A 355 5.03 -6.32 -8.85
C ILE A 355 6.04 -5.41 -8.15
N ASN A 356 6.34 -4.25 -8.72
CA ASN A 356 7.10 -3.23 -8.02
C ASN A 356 6.17 -2.51 -7.01
N GLY A 357 6.32 -2.83 -5.73
CA GLY A 357 5.53 -2.26 -4.64
C GLY A 357 6.03 -0.88 -4.17
N GLY A 358 7.17 -0.42 -4.71
CA GLY A 358 7.88 0.78 -4.27
C GLY A 358 8.45 0.63 -2.85
N SER A 359 9.08 1.67 -2.32
CA SER A 359 9.76 1.65 -1.01
C SER A 359 8.82 1.22 0.14
N LYS A 360 7.54 1.54 0.05
CA LYS A 360 6.54 1.16 1.07
C LYS A 360 5.92 -0.22 0.85
N MET A 361 6.24 -0.92 -0.25
CA MET A 361 5.71 -2.25 -0.56
C MET A 361 4.19 -2.37 -0.33
N ASN A 362 3.38 -1.53 -0.99
CA ASN A 362 1.94 -1.45 -0.72
C ASN A 362 1.02 -1.66 -1.95
N PRO A 363 1.23 -2.70 -2.78
CA PRO A 363 0.33 -2.98 -3.89
C PRO A 363 -1.11 -3.23 -3.41
N SER A 364 -2.07 -2.81 -4.21
CA SER A 364 -3.49 -3.03 -3.94
C SER A 364 -3.94 -4.43 -4.35
N THR A 365 -5.11 -4.85 -3.88
CA THR A 365 -5.77 -6.08 -4.35
C THR A 365 -5.93 -6.08 -5.88
N THR A 366 -6.22 -4.92 -6.48
CA THR A 366 -6.30 -4.76 -7.95
C THR A 366 -4.96 -5.02 -8.64
N ASP A 367 -3.84 -4.63 -8.05
CA ASP A 367 -2.52 -4.89 -8.64
C ASP A 367 -2.22 -6.39 -8.69
N PHE A 368 -2.60 -7.14 -7.65
CA PHE A 368 -2.53 -8.61 -7.67
C PHE A 368 -3.47 -9.22 -8.71
N MET A 369 -4.71 -8.71 -8.84
CA MET A 369 -5.65 -9.20 -9.84
C MET A 369 -5.12 -8.99 -11.27
N LYS A 370 -4.51 -7.82 -11.55
CA LYS A 370 -3.86 -7.55 -12.83
C LYS A 370 -2.67 -8.48 -13.07
N ALA A 371 -1.86 -8.75 -12.06
CA ALA A 371 -0.73 -9.67 -12.17
C ALA A 371 -1.19 -11.11 -12.46
N ILE A 372 -2.23 -11.60 -11.75
CA ILE A 372 -2.83 -12.92 -11.99
C ILE A 372 -3.40 -12.99 -13.41
N GLU A 373 -4.04 -11.91 -13.86
CA GLU A 373 -4.57 -11.83 -15.23
C GLU A 373 -3.46 -11.84 -16.28
N ALA A 374 -2.36 -11.14 -16.03
CA ALA A 374 -1.25 -11.00 -16.96
C ALA A 374 -0.46 -12.30 -17.16
N VAL A 375 -0.31 -13.13 -16.11
CA VAL A 375 0.41 -14.41 -16.24
C VAL A 375 -0.40 -15.51 -16.92
N ASP A 376 -1.72 -15.37 -17.01
CA ASP A 376 -2.67 -16.24 -17.72
C ASP A 376 -2.43 -17.74 -17.46
N ALA A 377 -2.28 -18.12 -16.18
CA ALA A 377 -1.91 -19.47 -15.76
C ALA A 377 -3.04 -20.18 -15.00
N LYS A 378 -3.12 -21.51 -15.14
CA LYS A 378 -4.08 -22.36 -14.42
C LYS A 378 -3.82 -22.34 -12.91
N THR A 379 -2.54 -22.34 -12.54
CA THR A 379 -2.10 -22.27 -11.13
C THR A 379 -1.12 -21.12 -10.96
N VAL A 380 -1.35 -20.28 -9.95
CA VAL A 380 -0.53 -19.10 -9.67
C VAL A 380 -0.03 -19.15 -8.24
N PHE A 381 1.27 -19.02 -8.03
CA PHE A 381 1.90 -18.84 -6.73
C PHE A 381 2.26 -17.37 -6.50
N ILE A 382 1.80 -16.78 -5.41
CA ILE A 382 2.09 -15.39 -5.05
C ILE A 382 3.02 -15.36 -3.85
N LEU A 383 4.13 -14.64 -3.99
CA LEU A 383 5.17 -14.38 -2.98
C LEU A 383 5.09 -12.89 -2.58
N PRO A 384 4.36 -12.53 -1.51
CA PRO A 384 4.14 -11.14 -1.12
C PRO A 384 5.39 -10.41 -0.62
N ASN A 385 6.34 -11.12 -0.01
CA ASN A 385 7.63 -10.65 0.50
C ASN A 385 7.56 -9.51 1.53
N ASN A 386 6.38 -9.25 2.07
CA ASN A 386 6.13 -8.28 3.12
C ASN A 386 4.84 -8.64 3.86
N SER A 387 4.87 -8.59 5.19
CA SER A 387 3.72 -8.94 6.05
C SER A 387 2.48 -8.10 5.77
N ASN A 388 2.65 -6.81 5.43
CA ASN A 388 1.54 -5.88 5.15
C ASN A 388 0.78 -6.23 3.86
N VAL A 389 1.41 -6.94 2.95
CA VAL A 389 0.87 -7.23 1.61
C VAL A 389 0.15 -8.59 1.55
N ILE A 390 0.43 -9.49 2.50
CA ILE A 390 -0.14 -10.85 2.53
C ILE A 390 -1.67 -10.82 2.49
N MET A 391 -2.30 -9.88 3.21
CA MET A 391 -3.77 -9.80 3.26
C MET A 391 -4.36 -9.37 1.91
N ALA A 392 -3.75 -8.40 1.23
CA ALA A 392 -4.19 -7.96 -0.10
C ALA A 392 -4.04 -9.09 -1.15
N ALA A 393 -2.94 -9.87 -1.09
CA ALA A 393 -2.74 -11.04 -1.93
C ALA A 393 -3.79 -12.14 -1.65
N LYS A 394 -4.12 -12.41 -0.38
CA LYS A 394 -5.19 -13.36 -0.01
C LYS A 394 -6.56 -12.90 -0.47
N GLN A 395 -6.84 -11.60 -0.40
CA GLN A 395 -8.09 -11.03 -0.88
C GLN A 395 -8.20 -11.18 -2.42
N ALA A 396 -7.11 -10.97 -3.16
CA ALA A 396 -7.07 -11.24 -4.59
C ALA A 396 -7.33 -12.72 -4.91
N LYS A 397 -6.73 -13.65 -4.14
CA LYS A 397 -7.03 -15.09 -4.24
C LYS A 397 -8.52 -15.40 -4.08
N GLU A 398 -9.23 -14.75 -3.14
CA GLU A 398 -10.67 -14.97 -2.92
C GLU A 398 -11.53 -14.44 -4.10
N LEU A 399 -11.09 -13.35 -4.72
CA LEU A 399 -11.78 -12.72 -5.84
C LEU A 399 -11.54 -13.46 -7.16
N GLU A 400 -10.38 -14.12 -7.31
CA GLU A 400 -10.04 -14.88 -8.52
C GLU A 400 -10.91 -16.14 -8.65
N LYS A 401 -11.45 -16.38 -9.88
CA LYS A 401 -12.38 -17.49 -10.14
C LYS A 401 -11.90 -18.43 -11.25
N LYS A 402 -10.89 -18.05 -12.02
CA LYS A 402 -10.42 -18.80 -13.18
C LYS A 402 -9.15 -19.57 -12.85
N SER A 403 -8.21 -18.93 -12.18
CA SER A 403 -6.92 -19.50 -11.77
C SER A 403 -6.98 -20.03 -10.35
N LYS A 404 -6.24 -21.11 -10.09
CA LYS A 404 -6.05 -21.63 -8.73
C LYS A 404 -4.87 -20.90 -8.09
N VAL A 405 -5.16 -19.97 -7.18
CA VAL A 405 -4.15 -19.11 -6.57
C VAL A 405 -3.69 -19.66 -5.22
N PHE A 406 -2.37 -19.75 -5.03
CA PHE A 406 -1.70 -20.06 -3.77
C PHE A 406 -0.90 -18.86 -3.29
N VAL A 407 -1.17 -18.37 -2.09
CA VAL A 407 -0.40 -17.30 -1.46
C VAL A 407 0.54 -17.93 -0.45
N ILE A 408 1.84 -17.91 -0.76
CA ILE A 408 2.89 -18.34 0.17
C ILE A 408 3.21 -17.15 1.08
N PRO A 409 3.07 -17.24 2.40
CA PRO A 409 3.10 -16.08 3.29
C PRO A 409 4.53 -15.59 3.55
N THR A 410 5.30 -15.32 2.50
CA THR A 410 6.63 -14.72 2.57
C THR A 410 6.55 -13.31 3.15
N LYS A 411 7.38 -13.00 4.14
CA LYS A 411 7.39 -11.73 4.86
C LYS A 411 8.59 -10.86 4.52
N THR A 412 9.59 -11.44 3.87
CA THR A 412 10.86 -10.79 3.54
C THR A 412 11.29 -11.16 2.13
N ILE A 413 12.18 -10.37 1.54
CA ILE A 413 12.76 -10.64 0.22
C ILE A 413 13.52 -11.97 0.18
N PRO A 414 14.38 -12.30 1.19
CA PRO A 414 15.02 -13.62 1.24
C PRO A 414 14.03 -14.79 1.26
N GLN A 415 12.94 -14.69 2.04
CA GLN A 415 11.91 -15.73 2.05
C GLN A 415 11.26 -15.93 0.68
N GLY A 416 11.02 -14.84 -0.08
CA GLY A 416 10.52 -14.92 -1.45
C GLY A 416 11.51 -15.58 -2.40
N MET A 417 12.78 -15.21 -2.30
CA MET A 417 13.86 -15.76 -3.11
C MET A 417 13.99 -17.28 -2.89
N VAL A 418 14.15 -17.70 -1.65
CA VAL A 418 14.27 -19.14 -1.31
C VAL A 418 13.02 -19.92 -1.72
N SER A 419 11.83 -19.34 -1.55
CA SER A 419 10.59 -19.95 -2.05
C SER A 419 10.64 -20.18 -3.55
N PHE A 420 11.07 -19.19 -4.32
CA PHE A 420 11.15 -19.31 -5.76
C PHE A 420 12.17 -20.39 -6.18
N LEU A 421 13.36 -20.40 -5.57
CA LEU A 421 14.40 -21.39 -5.86
C LEU A 421 13.99 -22.83 -5.52
N ASN A 422 13.07 -23.00 -4.57
CA ASN A 422 12.53 -24.31 -4.18
C ASN A 422 11.18 -24.66 -4.84
N TYR A 423 10.70 -23.84 -5.77
CA TYR A 423 9.51 -24.12 -6.56
C TYR A 423 9.83 -25.13 -7.67
N ASP A 424 9.08 -26.23 -7.73
CA ASP A 424 9.24 -27.29 -8.73
C ASP A 424 8.00 -27.37 -9.65
N PRO A 425 8.09 -26.92 -10.91
CA PRO A 425 6.99 -27.01 -11.87
C PRO A 425 6.52 -28.46 -12.15
N GLY A 426 7.37 -29.44 -11.90
CA GLY A 426 7.06 -30.88 -12.07
C GLY A 426 6.20 -31.47 -10.97
N GLU A 427 6.08 -30.75 -9.84
CA GLU A 427 5.33 -31.23 -8.69
C GLU A 427 3.89 -30.71 -8.65
N THR A 428 3.04 -31.41 -7.89
CA THR A 428 1.65 -30.96 -7.72
C THR A 428 1.59 -29.62 -6.96
N PRO A 429 0.58 -28.75 -7.24
CA PRO A 429 0.43 -27.46 -6.58
C PRO A 429 0.38 -27.55 -5.05
N ARG A 430 -0.24 -28.60 -4.49
CA ARG A 430 -0.30 -28.81 -3.03
C ARG A 430 1.05 -29.19 -2.44
N LYS A 431 1.86 -29.98 -3.18
CA LYS A 431 3.20 -30.36 -2.72
C LYS A 431 4.12 -29.15 -2.74
N ASN A 432 4.05 -28.32 -3.79
CA ASN A 432 4.72 -27.03 -3.84
C ASN A 432 4.28 -26.13 -2.67
N GLU A 433 2.97 -25.93 -2.44
CA GLU A 433 2.48 -25.12 -1.32
C GLU A 433 3.06 -25.60 0.02
N SER A 434 3.08 -26.93 0.26
CA SER A 434 3.63 -27.52 1.49
C SER A 434 5.14 -27.30 1.60
N ASN A 435 5.89 -27.53 0.52
CA ASN A 435 7.34 -27.35 0.49
C ASN A 435 7.73 -25.86 0.70
N LEU A 436 7.10 -24.96 -0.04
CA LEU A 436 7.38 -23.53 0.06
C LEU A 436 7.05 -22.98 1.45
N ASN A 437 5.96 -23.44 2.09
CA ASN A 437 5.64 -23.10 3.48
C ASN A 437 6.65 -23.67 4.51
N ARG A 438 7.41 -24.69 4.15
CA ARG A 438 8.48 -25.22 4.97
C ARG A 438 9.75 -24.37 4.83
N VAL A 439 10.21 -24.18 3.61
CA VAL A 439 11.50 -23.52 3.33
C VAL A 439 11.55 -22.07 3.80
N ILE A 440 10.43 -21.33 3.76
CA ILE A 440 10.38 -19.94 4.29
C ILE A 440 10.67 -19.85 5.81
N LYS A 441 10.65 -20.97 6.53
CA LYS A 441 10.98 -21.01 7.97
C LYS A 441 12.45 -21.36 8.23
N GLU A 442 13.16 -21.79 7.21
CA GLU A 442 14.55 -22.23 7.28
C GLU A 442 15.52 -21.09 6.97
N VAL A 443 15.11 -20.16 6.11
CA VAL A 443 15.92 -18.97 5.79
C VAL A 443 15.82 -17.92 6.92
N ILE A 444 16.97 -17.44 7.36
CA ILE A 444 17.06 -16.31 8.30
C ILE A 444 17.18 -15.02 7.48
N SER A 445 16.26 -14.08 7.71
CA SER A 445 16.31 -12.78 7.05
C SER A 445 16.89 -11.74 8.00
N PHE A 446 18.14 -11.36 7.76
CA PHE A 446 18.78 -10.26 8.47
C PHE A 446 18.62 -8.96 7.68
N SER A 447 18.37 -7.85 8.38
CA SER A 447 18.32 -6.53 7.77
C SER A 447 18.89 -5.44 8.69
N VAL A 448 19.38 -4.37 8.06
CA VAL A 448 19.88 -3.17 8.74
C VAL A 448 19.08 -1.96 8.26
N SER A 449 18.65 -1.12 9.20
CA SER A 449 17.94 0.14 8.92
C SER A 449 18.37 1.22 9.91
N THR A 450 18.13 2.48 9.57
CA THR A 450 18.44 3.62 10.44
C THR A 450 17.21 4.03 11.27
N ALA A 451 17.37 4.19 12.57
CA ALA A 451 16.30 4.62 13.48
C ALA A 451 15.88 6.07 13.20
N ALA A 452 14.60 6.29 12.92
CA ALA A 452 14.06 7.62 12.65
C ALA A 452 13.86 8.46 13.93
N ARG A 453 13.73 7.83 15.10
CA ARG A 453 13.49 8.50 16.40
C ARG A 453 13.95 7.65 17.58
N ASP A 454 14.00 8.28 18.75
CA ASP A 454 14.22 7.58 20.02
C ASP A 454 13.04 6.66 20.33
N SER A 455 13.31 5.44 20.74
CA SER A 455 12.29 4.47 21.16
C SER A 455 12.88 3.39 22.05
N LEU A 456 12.02 2.71 22.82
CA LEU A 456 12.36 1.52 23.62
C LEU A 456 11.53 0.35 23.10
N VAL A 457 12.18 -0.70 22.61
CA VAL A 457 11.54 -1.84 21.98
C VAL A 457 12.12 -3.12 22.55
N ASP A 458 11.31 -4.00 23.13
CA ASP A 458 11.73 -5.28 23.72
C ASP A 458 12.98 -5.11 24.62
N ASN A 459 13.02 -4.05 25.46
CA ASN A 459 14.14 -3.61 26.30
C ASN A 459 15.40 -3.14 25.54
N ILE A 460 15.32 -2.92 24.23
CA ILE A 460 16.39 -2.32 23.42
C ILE A 460 16.17 -0.81 23.36
N ASN A 461 17.13 -0.05 23.90
CA ASN A 461 17.11 1.40 23.84
C ASN A 461 17.64 1.85 22.47
N ILE A 462 16.79 2.45 21.66
CA ILE A 462 17.08 2.91 20.29
C ILE A 462 17.15 4.43 20.32
N LYS A 463 18.23 5.00 19.76
CA LYS A 463 18.38 6.44 19.58
C LYS A 463 18.23 6.80 18.11
N ALA A 464 17.64 7.97 17.84
CA ALA A 464 17.55 8.48 16.47
C ALA A 464 18.93 8.51 15.81
N GLY A 465 19.00 8.07 14.55
CA GLY A 465 20.24 7.98 13.78
C GLY A 465 21.08 6.72 14.04
N GLN A 466 20.75 5.91 15.06
CA GLN A 466 21.43 4.61 15.24
C GLN A 466 21.01 3.59 14.18
N LYS A 467 21.91 2.66 13.90
CA LYS A 467 21.66 1.51 13.04
C LYS A 467 21.00 0.38 13.84
N MET A 468 19.89 -0.11 13.34
CA MET A 468 19.14 -1.21 13.93
C MET A 468 19.40 -2.50 13.15
N GLY A 469 19.77 -3.55 13.86
CA GLY A 469 19.84 -4.92 13.31
C GLY A 469 18.55 -5.67 13.60
N MET A 470 18.00 -6.29 12.57
CA MET A 470 16.74 -7.02 12.63
C MET A 470 16.91 -8.44 12.12
N ILE A 471 16.22 -9.38 12.79
CA ILE A 471 16.07 -10.77 12.35
C ILE A 471 14.58 -11.02 12.10
N ASP A 472 14.23 -11.46 10.90
CA ASP A 472 12.84 -11.73 10.48
C ASP A 472 11.87 -10.57 10.79
N GLY A 473 12.35 -9.33 10.63
CA GLY A 473 11.60 -8.10 10.89
C GLY A 473 11.51 -7.68 12.36
N LYS A 474 12.17 -8.41 13.30
CA LYS A 474 12.24 -8.01 14.72
C LYS A 474 13.57 -7.34 15.02
N ILE A 475 13.53 -6.17 15.67
CA ILE A 475 14.74 -5.48 16.14
C ILE A 475 15.37 -6.32 17.26
N VAL A 476 16.64 -6.66 17.08
CA VAL A 476 17.40 -7.44 18.05
C VAL A 476 18.62 -6.70 18.60
N TYR A 477 19.00 -5.59 17.97
CA TYR A 477 20.11 -4.75 18.39
C TYR A 477 19.98 -3.34 17.81
N SER A 478 20.48 -2.33 18.56
CA SER A 478 20.70 -0.98 18.05
C SER A 478 22.09 -0.49 18.46
N GLY A 479 22.80 0.11 17.52
CA GLY A 479 24.17 0.57 17.72
C GLY A 479 24.56 1.75 16.84
N PRO A 480 25.71 2.37 17.10
CA PRO A 480 26.13 3.61 16.43
C PRO A 480 26.52 3.43 14.96
N THR A 481 26.94 2.23 14.55
CA THR A 481 27.47 1.96 13.20
C THR A 481 26.93 0.65 12.63
N ILE A 482 26.93 0.51 11.31
CA ILE A 482 26.61 -0.74 10.61
C ILE A 482 27.55 -1.86 11.06
N LYS A 483 28.85 -1.60 11.21
CA LYS A 483 29.83 -2.56 11.71
C LYS A 483 29.44 -3.15 13.06
N SER A 484 28.97 -2.31 13.99
CA SER A 484 28.51 -2.78 15.31
C SER A 484 27.31 -3.75 15.22
N VAL A 485 26.46 -3.57 14.19
CA VAL A 485 25.34 -4.46 13.90
C VAL A 485 25.84 -5.80 13.32
N PHE A 486 26.83 -5.78 12.42
CA PHE A 486 27.43 -7.00 11.89
C PHE A 486 28.09 -7.82 13.00
N ASP A 487 28.91 -7.21 13.84
CA ASP A 487 29.60 -7.88 14.95
C ASP A 487 28.61 -8.49 15.98
N LYS A 488 27.50 -7.84 16.24
CA LYS A 488 26.56 -8.23 17.32
C LYS A 488 25.40 -9.10 16.85
N VAL A 489 24.98 -8.97 15.60
CA VAL A 489 23.80 -9.65 15.07
C VAL A 489 24.18 -10.63 13.95
N LEU A 490 24.81 -10.15 12.86
CA LEU A 490 25.11 -10.99 11.70
C LEU A 490 26.03 -12.16 12.09
N ALA A 491 27.10 -11.88 12.83
CA ALA A 491 28.04 -12.90 13.30
C ALA A 491 27.39 -14.05 14.10
N LYS A 492 26.33 -13.77 14.83
CA LYS A 492 25.64 -14.78 15.65
C LYS A 492 24.69 -15.68 14.85
N ASN A 493 24.32 -15.25 13.65
CA ASN A 493 23.35 -15.94 12.80
C ASN A 493 24.02 -16.70 11.64
N ILE A 494 25.30 -16.47 11.37
CA ILE A 494 26.11 -17.29 10.47
C ILE A 494 26.68 -18.47 11.27
N SER A 495 26.51 -19.68 10.78
CA SER A 495 26.96 -20.93 11.41
C SER A 495 27.67 -21.82 10.39
N ASN A 496 28.28 -22.90 10.85
CA ASN A 496 28.91 -23.91 9.98
C ASN A 496 27.91 -24.63 9.04
N LYS A 497 26.61 -24.32 9.17
CA LYS A 497 25.56 -24.87 8.31
C LYS A 497 25.10 -23.83 7.26
N THR A 498 25.57 -22.61 7.37
CA THR A 498 25.28 -21.55 6.40
C THR A 498 26.10 -21.80 5.16
N GLU A 499 25.42 -22.01 4.04
CA GLU A 499 26.05 -22.33 2.77
C GLU A 499 26.27 -21.07 1.92
N ILE A 500 25.26 -20.17 1.90
CA ILE A 500 25.29 -18.96 1.08
C ILE A 500 24.64 -17.77 1.76
N LEU A 501 25.16 -16.57 1.44
CA LEU A 501 24.52 -15.29 1.80
C LEU A 501 24.15 -14.53 0.54
N THR A 502 22.87 -14.22 0.37
CA THR A 502 22.43 -13.29 -0.68
C THR A 502 22.18 -11.93 -0.05
N ILE A 503 22.92 -10.92 -0.49
CA ILE A 503 23.00 -9.59 0.10
C ILE A 503 22.47 -8.55 -0.89
N PHE A 504 21.44 -7.81 -0.51
CA PHE A 504 20.93 -6.67 -1.26
C PHE A 504 21.34 -5.37 -0.57
N SER A 505 22.16 -4.55 -1.24
CA SER A 505 22.55 -3.23 -0.74
C SER A 505 21.49 -2.18 -1.09
N GLY A 506 21.13 -1.34 -0.11
CA GLY A 506 20.19 -0.24 -0.26
C GLY A 506 20.83 1.05 -0.75
N THR A 507 19.99 2.08 -0.98
CA THR A 507 20.46 3.41 -1.44
C THR A 507 21.37 4.11 -0.43
N ASP A 508 21.16 3.86 0.86
CA ASP A 508 21.92 4.50 1.95
C ASP A 508 23.18 3.71 2.36
N ALA A 509 23.40 2.52 1.76
CA ALA A 509 24.62 1.76 1.95
C ALA A 509 25.76 2.35 1.14
N SER A 510 26.75 2.97 1.81
CA SER A 510 27.92 3.53 1.13
C SER A 510 28.86 2.43 0.59
N ALA A 511 29.72 2.80 -0.37
CA ALA A 511 30.77 1.89 -0.85
C ALA A 511 31.69 1.41 0.28
N ASN A 512 31.90 2.23 1.32
CA ASN A 512 32.68 1.84 2.49
C ASN A 512 31.94 0.80 3.32
N ASP A 513 30.63 0.94 3.52
CA ASP A 513 29.83 -0.05 4.25
C ASP A 513 29.83 -1.42 3.55
N ILE A 514 29.76 -1.42 2.21
CA ILE A 514 29.83 -2.64 1.40
C ILE A 514 31.24 -3.28 1.53
N ASN A 515 32.30 -2.50 1.49
CA ASN A 515 33.67 -2.99 1.66
C ASN A 515 33.90 -3.51 3.09
N ASP A 516 33.38 -2.83 4.10
CA ASP A 516 33.45 -3.28 5.49
C ASP A 516 32.69 -4.61 5.69
N LEU A 517 31.55 -4.78 5.03
CA LEU A 517 30.81 -6.05 5.05
C LEU A 517 31.61 -7.18 4.39
N ARG A 518 32.19 -6.95 3.20
CA ARG A 518 33.07 -7.94 2.53
C ARG A 518 34.22 -8.36 3.41
N LYS A 519 34.96 -7.38 3.94
CA LYS A 519 36.08 -7.64 4.83
C LYS A 519 35.65 -8.40 6.07
N PHE A 520 34.50 -8.04 6.67
CA PHE A 520 33.94 -8.72 7.82
C PHE A 520 33.64 -10.19 7.51
N LEU A 521 33.04 -10.48 6.35
CA LEU A 521 32.73 -11.86 5.94
C LEU A 521 33.99 -12.65 5.64
N ASP A 522 34.91 -12.11 4.83
CA ASP A 522 36.17 -12.77 4.42
C ASP A 522 37.08 -13.09 5.60
N GLU A 523 37.13 -12.22 6.63
CA GLU A 523 37.99 -12.40 7.81
C GLU A 523 37.42 -13.36 8.86
N ASN A 524 36.09 -13.55 8.91
CA ASN A 524 35.45 -14.26 10.02
C ASN A 524 34.73 -15.55 9.64
N PHE A 525 34.41 -15.75 8.34
CA PHE A 525 33.57 -16.88 7.90
C PHE A 525 34.09 -17.49 6.61
N ASP A 526 33.93 -18.80 6.49
CA ASP A 526 34.14 -19.55 5.24
C ASP A 526 32.74 -19.83 4.65
N VAL A 527 32.16 -18.81 4.00
CA VAL A 527 30.80 -18.85 3.44
C VAL A 527 30.80 -18.15 2.08
N GLU A 528 30.09 -18.72 1.10
CA GLU A 528 29.87 -18.07 -0.17
C GLU A 528 28.86 -16.91 -0.03
N TYR A 529 29.10 -15.80 -0.74
CA TYR A 529 28.16 -14.70 -0.73
C TYR A 529 28.10 -13.96 -2.06
N GLU A 530 26.90 -13.45 -2.37
CA GLU A 530 26.63 -12.57 -3.49
C GLU A 530 26.16 -11.21 -2.99
N ILE A 531 26.68 -10.12 -3.56
CA ILE A 531 26.20 -8.75 -3.26
C ILE A 531 25.55 -8.17 -4.51
N VAL A 532 24.25 -7.91 -4.40
CA VAL A 532 23.39 -7.34 -5.44
C VAL A 532 23.08 -5.89 -5.09
N GLU A 533 23.20 -4.98 -6.06
CA GLU A 533 22.72 -3.60 -5.90
C GLU A 533 21.19 -3.58 -5.89
N GLY A 534 20.63 -3.67 -4.70
CA GLY A 534 19.17 -3.76 -4.50
C GLY A 534 18.47 -2.43 -4.68
N GLY A 535 19.08 -1.33 -4.21
CA GLY A 535 18.54 0.03 -4.33
C GLY A 535 17.27 0.29 -3.50
N GLN A 536 17.02 -0.50 -2.43
CA GLN A 536 15.92 -0.26 -1.50
C GLN A 536 16.22 0.92 -0.56
N GLU A 537 15.18 1.75 -0.28
CA GLU A 537 15.32 3.02 0.46
C GLU A 537 15.32 2.86 1.99
N ILE A 538 14.61 1.87 2.54
CA ILE A 538 14.39 1.75 3.99
C ILE A 538 15.52 0.98 4.68
N TYR A 539 16.10 0.02 3.99
CA TYR A 539 17.11 -0.88 4.53
C TYR A 539 18.47 -0.63 3.88
N ASP A 540 19.50 -0.36 4.69
CA ASP A 540 20.88 -0.30 4.23
C ASP A 540 21.32 -1.65 3.61
N PHE A 541 20.92 -2.75 4.27
CA PHE A 541 21.16 -4.11 3.80
C PHE A 541 19.96 -5.01 4.08
N ILE A 542 19.68 -5.92 3.15
CA ILE A 542 18.80 -7.08 3.33
C ILE A 542 19.63 -8.31 2.98
N ILE A 543 19.77 -9.26 3.92
CA ILE A 543 20.61 -10.45 3.76
C ILE A 543 19.79 -11.70 4.03
N GLY A 544 19.77 -12.61 3.07
CA GLY A 544 19.33 -13.97 3.25
C GLY A 544 20.50 -14.82 3.78
N ILE A 545 20.28 -15.57 4.86
CA ILE A 545 21.25 -16.50 5.44
C ILE A 545 20.67 -17.90 5.26
N GLU A 546 21.29 -18.71 4.39
CA GLU A 546 20.83 -20.01 3.93
C GLU A 546 21.80 -21.13 4.29
#